data_d69e2088011b414b02dcffe04820c28d
#
_entry.id   d69e2088011b414b02dcffe04820c28d
#
_cell.length_a   1.000
_cell.length_b   1.000
_cell.length_c   1.000
_cell.angle_alpha   90.00
_cell.angle_beta   90.00
_cell.angle_gamma   90.00
#
_symmetry.space_group_name_H-M   'P 1'
#
loop_
_entity.id
_entity.type
_entity.pdbx_description
1 polymer ?
#
loop_
_entity_poly.entity_id
_entity_poly.type
_entity_poly.pdbx_seq_one_letter_code
_entity_poly.pdbx_strand_id
1 'polypeptide(L)'
;MATVIFSNMGDTDTAVLVNIWKGMKDVNVIEVNGMTKNGREMVDDAIAKETDTLIMCGHGTPSGLLNPSWKTPYLVDNQNKHLIRARRVIGIWCHAKDFAERQNVRGFFSSMFISNSGEARMNGICTVSDKSITDEEILFCNRLNRLIKSSISMNGWVDRLVEQADYTNPVVKFNYDGLRFYSRHHKFQINNHSVKNILKNESARWGHDLTTK
;
A
#
# COMPACT_ATOMS: atom_id res chain seq x y z
N MET A 1 6.54 -17.13 9.74
CA MET A 1 7.41 -15.95 9.76
C MET A 1 6.77 -14.88 8.88
N ALA A 2 6.97 -13.60 9.15
CA ALA A 2 6.46 -12.53 8.29
C ALA A 2 7.61 -11.57 7.95
N THR A 3 7.60 -11.03 6.73
CA THR A 3 8.51 -9.96 6.32
C THR A 3 7.74 -8.65 6.17
N VAL A 4 8.26 -7.60 6.76
CA VAL A 4 7.74 -6.22 6.65
C VAL A 4 8.72 -5.40 5.82
N ILE A 5 8.22 -4.80 4.76
CA ILE A 5 8.90 -3.74 4.02
C ILE A 5 8.31 -2.41 4.48
N PHE A 6 9.09 -1.64 5.20
CA PHE A 6 8.66 -0.36 5.75
C PHE A 6 9.41 0.79 5.08
N SER A 7 8.67 1.55 4.28
CA SER A 7 9.14 2.80 3.69
C SER A 7 8.97 3.94 4.70
N ASN A 8 10.01 4.22 5.47
CA ASN A 8 10.01 5.24 6.51
C ASN A 8 10.48 6.59 5.96
N MET A 9 9.53 7.49 5.70
CA MET A 9 9.82 8.85 5.23
C MET A 9 10.26 9.80 6.36
N GLY A 10 10.19 9.36 7.62
CA GLY A 10 10.54 10.15 8.80
C GLY A 10 9.48 11.16 9.23
N ASP A 11 8.25 11.02 8.72
CA ASP A 11 7.10 11.85 9.04
C ASP A 11 6.16 11.18 10.04
N THR A 12 5.18 11.93 10.52
CA THR A 12 4.18 11.45 11.49
C THR A 12 3.23 10.43 10.87
N ASP A 13 2.94 10.55 9.56
CA ASP A 13 1.98 9.74 8.85
C ASP A 13 2.48 8.29 8.70
N THR A 14 3.79 8.11 8.48
CA THR A 14 4.37 6.76 8.42
C THR A 14 4.73 6.19 9.80
N ALA A 15 4.97 7.04 10.80
CA ALA A 15 5.39 6.59 12.14
C ALA A 15 4.36 5.67 12.82
N VAL A 16 3.07 5.87 12.59
CA VAL A 16 1.99 5.06 13.19
C VAL A 16 1.93 3.63 12.64
N LEU A 17 2.45 3.40 11.43
CA LEU A 17 2.38 2.12 10.74
C LEU A 17 3.15 1.00 11.46
N VAL A 18 4.10 1.34 12.33
CA VAL A 18 4.81 0.36 13.19
C VAL A 18 3.86 -0.48 14.04
N ASN A 19 2.66 0.04 14.34
CA ASN A 19 1.64 -0.71 15.09
C ASN A 19 1.10 -1.92 14.31
N ILE A 20 1.29 -2.00 12.98
CA ILE A 20 0.86 -3.16 12.17
C ILE A 20 1.61 -4.43 12.58
N TRP A 21 2.87 -4.33 13.00
CA TRP A 21 3.67 -5.50 13.39
C TRP A 21 4.14 -5.48 14.84
N LYS A 22 3.73 -4.47 15.60
CA LYS A 22 4.10 -4.34 17.01
C LYS A 22 3.76 -5.60 17.82
N GLY A 23 4.77 -6.14 18.51
CA GLY A 23 4.62 -7.34 19.34
C GLY A 23 4.36 -8.63 18.55
N MET A 24 4.63 -8.66 17.25
CA MET A 24 4.69 -9.91 16.48
C MET A 24 6.01 -10.62 16.81
N LYS A 25 5.93 -11.96 17.03
CA LYS A 25 7.11 -12.82 17.10
C LYS A 25 7.51 -13.24 15.67
N ASP A 26 8.79 -13.48 15.45
CA ASP A 26 9.33 -13.99 14.17
C ASP A 26 8.99 -13.09 12.96
N VAL A 27 9.11 -11.79 13.14
CA VAL A 27 8.96 -10.79 12.07
C VAL A 27 10.34 -10.28 11.64
N ASN A 28 10.60 -10.31 10.33
CA ASN A 28 11.77 -9.69 9.69
C ASN A 28 11.35 -8.30 9.15
N VAL A 29 11.89 -7.23 9.72
CA VAL A 29 11.56 -5.86 9.31
C VAL A 29 12.71 -5.29 8.48
N ILE A 30 12.43 -4.97 7.22
CA ILE A 30 13.30 -4.23 6.32
C ILE A 30 12.81 -2.79 6.31
N GLU A 31 13.40 -1.97 7.16
CA GLU A 31 13.13 -0.53 7.18
C GLU A 31 14.07 0.17 6.22
N VAL A 32 13.49 0.94 5.30
CA VAL A 32 14.21 1.83 4.38
C VAL A 32 13.84 3.27 4.71
N ASN A 33 14.86 4.09 4.97
CA ASN A 33 14.73 5.52 5.23
C ASN A 33 15.63 6.33 4.28
N GLY A 34 15.60 7.65 4.39
CA GLY A 34 16.39 8.55 3.53
C GLY A 34 17.91 8.32 3.55
N MET A 35 18.44 7.67 4.60
CA MET A 35 19.86 7.36 4.76
C MET A 35 20.25 5.98 4.19
N THR A 36 19.28 5.13 3.84
CA THR A 36 19.50 3.76 3.39
C THR A 36 20.08 3.74 1.98
N LYS A 37 21.32 3.26 1.82
CA LYS A 37 22.03 3.33 0.53
C LYS A 37 21.51 2.31 -0.50
N ASN A 38 21.18 1.10 -0.09
CA ASN A 38 20.81 -0.04 -0.96
C ASN A 38 19.39 -0.54 -0.66
N GLY A 39 18.47 0.41 -0.41
CA GLY A 39 17.11 0.07 0.04
C GLY A 39 16.36 -0.81 -0.95
N ARG A 40 16.51 -0.58 -2.26
CA ARG A 40 15.86 -1.37 -3.30
C ARG A 40 16.37 -2.82 -3.31
N GLU A 41 17.67 -3.03 -3.30
CA GLU A 41 18.28 -4.36 -3.32
C GLU A 41 17.92 -5.16 -2.05
N MET A 42 17.93 -4.50 -0.89
CA MET A 42 17.49 -5.13 0.37
C MET A 42 16.03 -5.59 0.30
N VAL A 43 15.17 -4.77 -0.32
CA VAL A 43 13.74 -5.08 -0.50
C VAL A 43 13.57 -6.23 -1.50
N ASP A 44 14.27 -6.20 -2.63
CA ASP A 44 14.21 -7.26 -3.65
C ASP A 44 14.61 -8.61 -3.06
N ASP A 45 15.71 -8.65 -2.29
CA ASP A 45 16.17 -9.84 -1.59
C ASP A 45 15.17 -10.36 -0.55
N ALA A 46 14.55 -9.46 0.21
CA ALA A 46 13.59 -9.83 1.24
C ALA A 46 12.28 -10.37 0.62
N ILE A 47 11.76 -9.71 -0.41
CA ILE A 47 10.54 -10.13 -1.11
C ILE A 47 10.74 -11.50 -1.78
N ALA A 48 11.89 -11.71 -2.43
CA ALA A 48 12.18 -12.97 -3.11
C ALA A 48 12.24 -14.18 -2.17
N LYS A 49 12.63 -13.96 -0.90
CA LYS A 49 12.74 -15.01 0.13
C LYS A 49 11.45 -15.26 0.90
N GLU A 50 10.53 -14.28 0.91
CA GLU A 50 9.30 -14.39 1.71
C GLU A 50 8.24 -15.21 0.95
N THR A 51 7.78 -16.30 1.57
CA THR A 51 6.77 -17.20 0.99
C THR A 51 5.47 -17.27 1.79
N ASP A 52 5.46 -16.75 3.02
CA ASP A 52 4.27 -16.81 3.89
C ASP A 52 3.52 -15.49 3.95
N THR A 53 4.07 -14.49 4.63
CA THR A 53 3.38 -13.22 4.86
C THR A 53 4.28 -12.03 4.55
N LEU A 54 3.93 -11.26 3.54
CA LEU A 54 4.60 -10.03 3.15
C LEU A 54 3.71 -8.83 3.47
N ILE A 55 4.22 -7.93 4.30
CA ILE A 55 3.59 -6.66 4.64
C ILE A 55 4.44 -5.55 4.03
N MET A 56 3.82 -4.68 3.25
CA MET A 56 4.46 -3.54 2.61
C MET A 56 3.70 -2.29 3.01
N CYS A 57 4.37 -1.31 3.60
CA CYS A 57 3.70 -0.10 4.09
C CYS A 57 4.58 1.15 4.06
N GLY A 58 3.94 2.31 3.97
CA GLY A 58 4.55 3.63 3.87
C GLY A 58 3.80 4.56 2.93
N HIS A 59 4.46 5.56 2.38
CA HIS A 59 3.90 6.35 1.29
C HIS A 59 3.99 5.62 -0.05
N GLY A 60 3.03 5.89 -0.94
CA GLY A 60 3.03 5.28 -2.25
C GLY A 60 2.06 5.93 -3.24
N THR A 61 2.02 5.36 -4.42
CA THR A 61 1.22 5.79 -5.57
C THR A 61 0.62 4.55 -6.26
N PRO A 62 -0.25 4.74 -7.28
CA PRO A 62 -0.69 3.62 -8.13
C PRO A 62 0.45 2.86 -8.85
N SER A 63 1.66 3.42 -8.87
CA SER A 63 2.83 2.79 -9.50
C SER A 63 3.67 1.97 -8.54
N GLY A 64 3.54 2.18 -7.22
CA GLY A 64 4.26 1.40 -6.22
C GLY A 64 4.47 2.09 -4.87
N LEU A 65 5.19 1.40 -3.99
CA LEU A 65 5.64 1.88 -2.70
C LEU A 65 6.86 2.79 -2.88
N LEU A 66 6.79 4.04 -2.42
CA LEU A 66 7.86 5.03 -2.60
C LEU A 66 9.16 4.64 -1.90
N ASN A 67 10.28 5.09 -2.48
CA ASN A 67 11.61 4.92 -1.89
C ASN A 67 12.05 6.22 -1.19
N PRO A 68 12.22 6.24 0.14
CA PRO A 68 12.62 7.42 0.88
C PRO A 68 13.99 7.97 0.47
N SER A 69 14.88 7.13 -0.04
CA SER A 69 16.23 7.57 -0.45
C SER A 69 16.29 8.25 -1.81
N TRP A 70 15.18 8.26 -2.58
CA TRP A 70 15.04 8.90 -3.91
C TRP A 70 16.02 8.41 -4.99
N LYS A 71 16.89 7.43 -4.72
CA LYS A 71 17.81 6.85 -5.71
C LYS A 71 17.07 6.12 -6.82
N THR A 72 16.03 5.40 -6.46
CA THR A 72 14.99 4.90 -7.36
C THR A 72 13.65 5.40 -6.85
N PRO A 73 12.65 5.66 -7.70
CA PRO A 73 11.38 6.24 -7.25
C PRO A 73 10.61 5.30 -6.33
N TYR A 74 10.77 3.99 -6.48
CA TYR A 74 10.00 2.99 -5.75
C TYR A 74 10.87 1.90 -5.13
N LEU A 75 10.45 1.38 -3.97
CA LEU A 75 10.95 0.15 -3.36
C LEU A 75 10.27 -1.08 -3.97
N VAL A 76 8.98 -0.96 -4.30
CA VAL A 76 8.18 -2.01 -4.93
C VAL A 76 7.39 -1.40 -6.08
N ASP A 77 7.55 -1.94 -7.28
CA ASP A 77 6.88 -1.46 -8.50
C ASP A 77 6.70 -2.59 -9.55
N ASN A 78 6.44 -2.22 -10.79
CA ASN A 78 6.28 -3.16 -11.91
C ASN A 78 7.55 -3.97 -12.23
N GLN A 79 8.73 -3.49 -11.86
CA GLN A 79 10.00 -4.16 -12.17
C GLN A 79 10.28 -5.35 -11.26
N ASN A 80 9.89 -5.25 -9.96
CA ASN A 80 10.17 -6.31 -8.97
C ASN A 80 8.94 -7.02 -8.41
N LYS A 81 7.72 -6.66 -8.84
CA LYS A 81 6.49 -7.38 -8.44
C LYS A 81 6.55 -8.89 -8.67
N HIS A 82 7.31 -9.34 -9.67
CA HIS A 82 7.46 -10.76 -10.00
C HIS A 82 8.21 -11.55 -8.92
N LEU A 83 8.89 -10.86 -8.02
CA LEU A 83 9.54 -11.46 -6.84
C LEU A 83 8.53 -11.78 -5.73
N ILE A 84 7.33 -11.18 -5.74
CA ILE A 84 6.29 -11.41 -4.73
C ILE A 84 5.74 -12.82 -4.87
N ARG A 85 6.12 -13.70 -3.92
CA ARG A 85 5.70 -15.11 -3.87
C ARG A 85 4.94 -15.46 -2.60
N ALA A 86 4.82 -14.52 -1.67
CA ALA A 86 4.14 -14.71 -0.40
C ALA A 86 2.68 -15.13 -0.59
N ARG A 87 2.20 -16.06 0.25
CA ARG A 87 0.80 -16.51 0.25
C ARG A 87 -0.17 -15.44 0.71
N ARG A 88 0.30 -14.58 1.61
CA ARG A 88 -0.43 -13.45 2.20
C ARG A 88 0.34 -12.17 1.87
N VAL A 89 -0.24 -11.32 1.06
CA VAL A 89 0.34 -10.02 0.69
C VAL A 89 -0.56 -8.92 1.24
N ILE A 90 0.04 -7.96 1.92
CA ILE A 90 -0.64 -6.83 2.55
C ILE A 90 0.08 -5.55 2.10
N GLY A 91 -0.65 -4.65 1.46
CA GLY A 91 -0.14 -3.37 0.97
C GLY A 91 -0.88 -2.20 1.60
N ILE A 92 -0.21 -1.42 2.43
CA ILE A 92 -0.78 -0.27 3.15
C ILE A 92 -0.02 0.99 2.75
N TRP A 93 -0.46 1.62 1.68
CA TRP A 93 -0.02 2.94 1.19
C TRP A 93 -1.11 3.55 0.32
N CYS A 94 -1.03 4.84 0.05
CA CYS A 94 -1.97 5.54 -0.82
C CYS A 94 -2.00 4.91 -2.22
N HIS A 95 -3.18 4.42 -2.64
CA HIS A 95 -3.38 3.74 -3.92
C HIS A 95 -2.75 2.33 -4.06
N ALA A 96 -2.49 1.63 -2.94
CA ALA A 96 -1.99 0.25 -2.99
C ALA A 96 -2.91 -0.69 -3.78
N LYS A 97 -4.24 -0.52 -3.69
CA LYS A 97 -5.20 -1.30 -4.50
C LYS A 97 -5.04 -1.06 -5.99
N ASP A 98 -4.78 0.19 -6.40
CA ASP A 98 -4.62 0.55 -7.81
C ASP A 98 -3.32 -0.07 -8.37
N PHE A 99 -2.26 -0.12 -7.56
CA PHE A 99 -1.06 -0.88 -7.86
C PHE A 99 -1.38 -2.38 -8.02
N ALA A 100 -2.10 -2.97 -7.06
CA ALA A 100 -2.47 -4.38 -7.09
C ALA A 100 -3.26 -4.75 -8.36
N GLU A 101 -4.22 -3.92 -8.75
CA GLU A 101 -5.01 -4.09 -9.97
C GLU A 101 -4.15 -4.00 -11.24
N ARG A 102 -3.30 -2.97 -11.35
CA ARG A 102 -2.43 -2.75 -12.51
C ARG A 102 -1.38 -3.84 -12.66
N GLN A 103 -0.89 -4.36 -11.54
CA GLN A 103 0.21 -5.32 -11.51
C GLN A 103 -0.23 -6.78 -11.33
N ASN A 104 -1.54 -7.04 -11.21
CA ASN A 104 -2.13 -8.35 -10.94
C ASN A 104 -1.60 -8.98 -9.64
N VAL A 105 -1.34 -8.18 -8.62
CA VAL A 105 -0.91 -8.64 -7.30
C VAL A 105 -2.14 -8.93 -6.44
N ARG A 106 -2.19 -10.10 -5.83
CA ARG A 106 -3.31 -10.55 -4.99
C ARG A 106 -2.99 -10.39 -3.52
N GLY A 107 -3.99 -10.04 -2.72
CA GLY A 107 -3.80 -9.78 -1.30
C GLY A 107 -4.79 -8.75 -0.76
N PHE A 108 -4.43 -8.14 0.35
CA PHE A 108 -5.20 -7.10 1.03
C PHE A 108 -4.52 -5.73 0.84
N PHE A 109 -5.27 -4.73 0.39
CA PHE A 109 -4.71 -3.42 -0.01
C PHE A 109 -5.59 -2.26 0.42
N SER A 110 -4.94 -1.15 0.82
CA SER A 110 -5.59 0.15 1.01
C SER A 110 -5.77 0.89 -0.33
N SER A 111 -6.72 1.81 -0.35
CA SER A 111 -6.87 2.82 -1.42
C SER A 111 -6.08 4.09 -1.06
N MET A 112 -6.54 5.25 -1.49
CA MET A 112 -6.16 6.51 -0.87
C MET A 112 -6.47 6.39 0.63
N PHE A 113 -5.50 6.73 1.46
CA PHE A 113 -5.60 6.62 2.91
C PHE A 113 -5.29 7.99 3.52
N ILE A 114 -6.31 8.62 4.07
CA ILE A 114 -6.19 9.95 4.69
C ILE A 114 -5.46 9.80 6.02
N SER A 115 -4.30 10.43 6.15
CA SER A 115 -3.41 10.39 7.31
C SER A 115 -3.25 11.73 8.02
N ASN A 116 -3.72 12.82 7.41
CA ASN A 116 -3.65 14.16 8.01
C ASN A 116 -4.82 15.05 7.56
N SER A 117 -5.01 16.17 8.26
CA SER A 117 -6.11 17.10 7.99
C SER A 117 -5.99 17.83 6.64
N GLY A 118 -4.79 17.93 6.08
CA GLY A 118 -4.57 18.46 4.74
C GLY A 118 -5.19 17.55 3.68
N GLU A 119 -4.91 16.26 3.73
CA GLU A 119 -5.51 15.25 2.85
C GLU A 119 -7.01 15.14 3.05
N ALA A 120 -7.48 15.22 4.32
CA ALA A 120 -8.91 15.22 4.62
C ALA A 120 -9.63 16.38 3.90
N ARG A 121 -9.08 17.59 3.98
CA ARG A 121 -9.64 18.78 3.29
C ARG A 121 -9.63 18.62 1.77
N MET A 122 -8.56 18.06 1.18
CA MET A 122 -8.50 17.79 -0.26
C MET A 122 -9.58 16.81 -0.72
N ASN A 123 -10.06 15.95 0.18
CA ASN A 123 -11.15 15.00 -0.07
C ASN A 123 -12.51 15.50 0.44
N GLY A 124 -12.65 16.80 0.73
CA GLY A 124 -13.92 17.43 1.14
C GLY A 124 -14.31 17.20 2.62
N ILE A 125 -13.39 16.69 3.44
CA ILE A 125 -13.61 16.43 4.87
C ILE A 125 -12.92 17.54 5.69
N CYS A 126 -13.69 18.52 6.17
CA CYS A 126 -13.17 19.72 6.80
C CYS A 126 -13.27 19.74 8.34
N THR A 127 -13.91 18.74 8.96
CA THR A 127 -14.31 18.78 10.39
C THR A 127 -13.45 17.92 11.31
N VAL A 128 -12.35 17.36 10.82
CA VAL A 128 -11.49 16.45 11.58
C VAL A 128 -10.13 17.08 11.90
N SER A 129 -9.61 16.80 13.09
CA SER A 129 -8.28 17.24 13.51
C SER A 129 -7.23 16.17 13.20
N ASP A 130 -5.95 16.57 13.05
CA ASP A 130 -4.84 15.64 12.88
C ASP A 130 -4.78 14.60 14.01
N LYS A 131 -5.01 15.05 15.26
CA LYS A 131 -5.05 14.13 16.40
C LYS A 131 -6.10 13.04 16.24
N SER A 132 -7.32 13.41 15.83
CA SER A 132 -8.40 12.43 15.61
C SER A 132 -8.05 11.45 14.49
N ILE A 133 -7.41 11.93 13.42
CA ILE A 133 -6.97 11.10 12.30
C ILE A 133 -5.89 10.12 12.77
N THR A 134 -4.87 10.61 13.47
CA THR A 134 -3.78 9.77 14.01
C THR A 134 -4.31 8.71 14.98
N ASP A 135 -5.23 9.06 15.87
CA ASP A 135 -5.85 8.12 16.80
C ASP A 135 -6.56 6.97 16.03
N GLU A 136 -7.30 7.29 14.96
CA GLU A 136 -7.99 6.30 14.13
C GLU A 136 -7.02 5.45 13.29
N GLU A 137 -5.91 6.02 12.81
CA GLU A 137 -4.87 5.25 12.13
C GLU A 137 -4.22 4.23 13.07
N ILE A 138 -3.93 4.63 14.31
CA ILE A 138 -3.42 3.71 15.34
C ILE A 138 -4.42 2.58 15.59
N LEU A 139 -5.72 2.89 15.66
CA LEU A 139 -6.77 1.89 15.81
C LEU A 139 -6.83 0.94 14.61
N PHE A 140 -6.75 1.48 13.38
CA PHE A 140 -6.68 0.68 12.16
C PHE A 140 -5.48 -0.27 12.18
N CYS A 141 -4.29 0.24 12.44
CA CYS A 141 -3.06 -0.55 12.49
C CYS A 141 -3.14 -1.66 13.55
N ASN A 142 -3.69 -1.36 14.73
CA ASN A 142 -3.87 -2.34 15.81
C ASN A 142 -4.93 -3.42 15.45
N ARG A 143 -6.01 -3.06 14.76
CA ARG A 143 -7.01 -4.00 14.24
C ARG A 143 -6.38 -4.91 13.19
N LEU A 144 -5.64 -4.35 12.24
CA LEU A 144 -4.93 -5.10 11.21
C LEU A 144 -3.88 -6.04 11.82
N ASN A 145 -3.11 -5.58 12.80
CA ASN A 145 -2.16 -6.41 13.56
C ASN A 145 -2.85 -7.64 14.18
N ARG A 146 -4.02 -7.47 14.79
CA ARG A 146 -4.79 -8.60 15.34
C ARG A 146 -5.23 -9.58 14.27
N LEU A 147 -5.68 -9.10 13.11
CA LEU A 147 -6.07 -9.94 11.98
C LEU A 147 -4.87 -10.71 11.40
N ILE A 148 -3.71 -10.07 11.27
CA ILE A 148 -2.48 -10.73 10.80
C ILE A 148 -2.09 -11.89 11.72
N LYS A 149 -2.22 -11.72 13.03
CA LYS A 149 -1.91 -12.72 14.06
C LYS A 149 -2.99 -13.79 14.23
N SER A 150 -4.18 -13.57 13.68
CA SER A 150 -5.30 -14.49 13.81
C SER A 150 -5.28 -15.60 12.74
N SER A 151 -6.11 -16.63 12.94
CA SER A 151 -6.40 -17.66 11.95
C SER A 151 -7.47 -17.25 10.94
N ILE A 152 -8.02 -16.03 11.05
CA ILE A 152 -9.06 -15.54 10.15
C ILE A 152 -8.51 -15.38 8.74
N SER A 153 -9.20 -15.94 7.77
CA SER A 153 -8.84 -15.81 6.37
C SER A 153 -8.93 -14.37 5.90
N MET A 154 -8.00 -13.94 5.03
CA MET A 154 -7.94 -12.57 4.52
C MET A 154 -9.21 -12.11 3.78
N ASN A 155 -10.01 -13.02 3.24
CA ASN A 155 -11.28 -12.69 2.58
C ASN A 155 -12.32 -12.09 3.53
N GLY A 156 -12.23 -12.34 4.84
CA GLY A 156 -13.09 -11.75 5.86
C GLY A 156 -12.51 -10.51 6.54
N TRP A 157 -11.32 -10.04 6.14
CA TRP A 157 -10.66 -8.93 6.85
C TRP A 157 -11.35 -7.59 6.65
N VAL A 158 -11.81 -7.30 5.43
CA VAL A 158 -12.54 -6.05 5.15
C VAL A 158 -13.78 -5.96 6.04
N ASP A 159 -14.60 -7.01 6.07
CA ASP A 159 -15.82 -7.04 6.88
C ASP A 159 -15.51 -6.87 8.37
N ARG A 160 -14.49 -7.58 8.87
CA ARG A 160 -14.06 -7.47 10.28
C ARG A 160 -13.53 -6.10 10.67
N LEU A 161 -12.85 -5.43 9.77
CA LEU A 161 -12.37 -4.07 9.98
C LEU A 161 -13.55 -3.08 10.00
N VAL A 162 -14.46 -3.21 9.05
CA VAL A 162 -15.68 -2.38 8.95
C VAL A 162 -16.58 -2.55 10.17
N GLU A 163 -16.83 -3.78 10.63
CA GLU A 163 -17.62 -4.07 11.85
C GLU A 163 -17.09 -3.37 13.11
N GLN A 164 -15.79 -3.11 13.18
CA GLN A 164 -15.12 -2.50 14.33
C GLN A 164 -14.90 -0.98 14.18
N ALA A 165 -15.24 -0.42 13.02
CA ALA A 165 -14.96 0.97 12.66
C ALA A 165 -16.10 1.90 13.08
N ASP A 166 -15.76 3.12 13.51
CA ASP A 166 -16.73 4.18 13.72
C ASP A 166 -17.03 4.90 12.39
N TYR A 167 -18.05 4.45 11.71
CA TYR A 167 -18.49 5.03 10.43
C TYR A 167 -19.17 6.41 10.56
N THR A 168 -19.38 6.93 11.76
CA THR A 168 -19.79 8.33 11.97
C THR A 168 -18.63 9.29 11.74
N ASN A 169 -17.36 8.81 11.87
CA ASN A 169 -16.18 9.56 11.50
C ASN A 169 -15.96 9.47 9.97
N PRO A 170 -16.03 10.61 9.24
CA PRO A 170 -15.95 10.59 7.76
C PRO A 170 -14.58 10.14 7.23
N VAL A 171 -13.49 10.34 7.98
CA VAL A 171 -12.16 9.84 7.60
C VAL A 171 -12.11 8.32 7.72
N VAL A 172 -12.63 7.77 8.82
CA VAL A 172 -12.73 6.32 9.01
C VAL A 172 -13.53 5.70 7.87
N LYS A 173 -14.72 6.25 7.60
CA LYS A 173 -15.55 5.79 6.49
C LYS A 173 -14.78 5.81 5.15
N PHE A 174 -14.12 6.91 4.83
CA PHE A 174 -13.34 7.06 3.59
C PHE A 174 -12.23 6.00 3.48
N ASN A 175 -11.42 5.86 4.52
CA ASN A 175 -10.28 4.94 4.54
C ASN A 175 -10.74 3.47 4.45
N TYR A 176 -11.78 3.08 5.18
CA TYR A 176 -12.26 1.70 5.20
C TYR A 176 -13.06 1.32 3.95
N ASP A 177 -13.86 2.24 3.39
CA ASP A 177 -14.54 2.02 2.11
C ASP A 177 -13.54 1.78 0.95
N GLY A 178 -12.30 2.24 1.13
CA GLY A 178 -11.21 2.05 0.19
C GLY A 178 -10.52 0.70 0.26
N LEU A 179 -10.69 -0.09 1.33
CA LEU A 179 -9.99 -1.37 1.51
C LEU A 179 -10.47 -2.41 0.50
N ARG A 180 -9.54 -3.22 -0.02
CA ARG A 180 -9.84 -4.29 -0.98
C ARG A 180 -9.06 -5.55 -0.66
N PHE A 181 -9.72 -6.68 -0.90
CA PHE A 181 -9.09 -7.99 -0.92
C PHE A 181 -9.26 -8.64 -2.30
N TYR A 182 -8.14 -9.03 -2.90
CA TYR A 182 -8.09 -9.76 -4.17
C TYR A 182 -7.67 -11.20 -3.92
N SER A 183 -8.62 -12.12 -4.09
CA SER A 183 -8.40 -13.56 -3.90
C SER A 183 -7.48 -14.14 -4.97
N ARG A 184 -6.99 -15.38 -4.77
CA ARG A 184 -6.21 -16.10 -5.79
C ARG A 184 -6.99 -16.34 -7.09
N HIS A 185 -8.31 -16.36 -7.03
CA HIS A 185 -9.19 -16.56 -8.19
C HIS A 185 -9.72 -15.25 -8.76
N HIS A 186 -9.36 -14.11 -8.17
CA HIS A 186 -9.78 -12.81 -8.69
C HIS A 186 -9.23 -12.61 -10.11
N LYS A 187 -10.12 -12.29 -11.04
CA LYS A 187 -9.76 -11.94 -12.42
C LYS A 187 -9.70 -10.41 -12.52
N PHE A 188 -8.48 -9.88 -12.61
CA PHE A 188 -8.32 -8.46 -12.90
C PHE A 188 -8.79 -8.18 -14.33
N GLN A 189 -9.56 -7.12 -14.49
CA GLN A 189 -9.93 -6.66 -15.83
C GLN A 189 -8.67 -6.09 -16.49
N ILE A 190 -8.32 -6.61 -17.66
CA ILE A 190 -7.28 -6.03 -18.51
C ILE A 190 -7.92 -4.78 -19.15
N ASN A 191 -7.76 -3.63 -18.51
CA ASN A 191 -8.19 -2.38 -19.09
C ASN A 191 -7.26 -2.02 -20.26
N ASN A 192 -7.64 -2.41 -21.47
CA ASN A 192 -6.97 -2.02 -22.71
C ASN A 192 -6.90 -0.47 -22.90
N HIS A 193 -7.66 0.30 -22.12
CA HIS A 193 -7.56 1.76 -22.08
C HIS A 193 -6.24 2.27 -21.49
N SER A 194 -5.59 1.54 -20.58
CA SER A 194 -4.33 1.96 -19.97
C SER A 194 -3.17 1.95 -20.96
N VAL A 195 -3.11 0.98 -21.85
CA VAL A 195 -2.05 0.87 -22.86
C VAL A 195 -2.19 1.98 -23.91
N LYS A 196 -3.40 2.29 -24.37
CA LYS A 196 -3.64 3.38 -25.35
C LYS A 196 -3.36 4.77 -24.76
N ASN A 197 -3.64 4.99 -23.46
CA ASN A 197 -3.37 6.27 -22.81
C ASN A 197 -1.88 6.47 -22.47
N ILE A 198 -1.17 5.41 -22.14
CA ILE A 198 0.30 5.46 -21.93
C ILE A 198 0.97 5.82 -23.27
N LEU A 199 0.62 5.16 -24.37
CA LEU A 199 1.18 5.43 -25.69
C LEU A 199 0.82 6.85 -26.20
N LYS A 200 -0.41 7.34 -25.92
CA LYS A 200 -0.78 8.73 -26.24
C LYS A 200 -0.01 9.78 -25.42
N ASN A 201 0.21 9.51 -24.13
CA ASN A 201 0.95 10.44 -23.27
C ASN A 201 2.46 10.43 -23.54
N GLU A 202 3.02 9.32 -23.98
CA GLU A 202 4.42 9.25 -24.40
C GLU A 202 4.65 9.93 -25.74
N SER A 203 3.75 9.75 -26.73
CA SER A 203 3.86 10.47 -28.00
C SER A 203 3.69 11.99 -27.83
N ALA A 204 2.79 12.45 -26.94
CA ALA A 204 2.65 13.87 -26.62
C ALA A 204 3.86 14.47 -25.87
N ARG A 205 4.59 13.67 -25.11
CA ARG A 205 5.79 14.11 -24.38
C ARG A 205 7.04 14.25 -25.25
N TRP A 206 7.15 13.45 -26.34
CA TRP A 206 8.35 13.40 -27.17
C TRP A 206 8.19 14.09 -28.53
N GLY A 207 7.03 14.68 -28.82
CA GLY A 207 6.82 15.51 -30.03
C GLY A 207 7.08 14.79 -31.35
N HIS A 208 7.08 13.46 -31.41
CA HIS A 208 7.26 12.68 -32.62
C HIS A 208 5.93 12.06 -33.05
N ASP A 209 5.37 12.64 -34.13
CA ASP A 209 4.24 12.08 -34.86
C ASP A 209 4.76 10.87 -35.69
N LEU A 210 4.49 9.65 -35.22
CA LEU A 210 4.86 8.42 -35.93
C LEU A 210 3.79 7.97 -36.93
N THR A 211 2.99 8.93 -37.48
CA THR A 211 2.02 8.63 -38.53
C THR A 211 2.49 9.16 -39.88
N THR A 212 3.63 8.69 -40.38
CA THR A 212 3.91 8.73 -41.84
C THR A 212 4.84 7.56 -42.19
N LYS A 213 4.26 6.43 -42.54
CA LYS A 213 4.46 5.65 -43.76
C LYS A 213 3.66 4.38 -43.73
#